data_b04dded50e294369962c87d46ca94d8a
#
_entry.id   b04dded50e294369962c87d46ca94d8a
#
_cell.length_a   1.000
_cell.length_b   1.000
_cell.length_c   1.000
_cell.angle_alpha   90.00
_cell.angle_beta   90.00
_cell.angle_gamma   90.00
#
_symmetry.space_group_name_H-M   'P 1'
#
loop_
_entity.id
_entity.type
_entity.pdbx_description
1 polymer ?
#
loop_
_entity_poly.entity_id
_entity_poly.type
_entity_poly.pdbx_seq_one_letter_code
_entity_poly.pdbx_strand_id
1 'polypeptide(L)'
;MFWRYLKKYKLTIMVIYSVIIITGLLYYGYFGNVYSRGLETILLKWGSRGDYVFVVQDKLKRWGFYNGNIDGIYGTETREAVIKFQRNHGLRADGIVGDETAKALGMNVPTSAKSSSGGGARSNEVYTLAQCIHGEARGEPYIGQVAVGAVIMNRTRSPLFPNTIAGVIFQPGAFSAVDDGQMFQPPGDTATKAAQDALNGWDPSGGAIYYYNPAKTTNKWIWSRPVIKVIGKHYFAK
;
A
#
# COMPACT_ATOMS: atom_id res chain seq x y z
N MET A 1 40.69 14.72 -55.99
CA MET A 1 39.25 14.47 -56.19
C MET A 1 38.46 14.39 -54.85
N PHE A 2 38.97 13.67 -53.86
CA PHE A 2 38.35 13.47 -52.53
C PHE A 2 38.02 14.78 -51.76
N TRP A 3 38.94 15.75 -51.75
CA TRP A 3 38.76 17.05 -51.05
C TRP A 3 37.69 17.95 -51.64
N ARG A 4 37.38 17.84 -52.94
CA ARG A 4 36.30 18.57 -53.58
C ARG A 4 34.92 17.98 -53.21
N TYR A 5 34.85 16.68 -53.01
CA TYR A 5 33.66 15.97 -52.54
C TYR A 5 33.31 16.37 -51.09
N LEU A 6 34.27 16.38 -50.18
CA LEU A 6 34.11 16.79 -48.82
C LEU A 6 33.60 18.23 -48.66
N LYS A 7 34.10 19.15 -49.55
CA LYS A 7 33.64 20.54 -49.51
C LYS A 7 32.19 20.69 -49.97
N LYS A 8 31.75 19.88 -50.96
CA LYS A 8 30.38 19.90 -51.51
C LYS A 8 29.35 19.34 -50.54
N TYR A 9 29.74 18.35 -49.72
CA TYR A 9 28.80 17.69 -48.81
C TYR A 9 29.02 18.07 -47.33
N LYS A 10 29.89 19.03 -47.05
CA LYS A 10 30.22 19.46 -45.68
C LYS A 10 28.96 19.88 -44.92
N LEU A 11 28.06 20.61 -45.54
CA LEU A 11 26.80 21.04 -44.94
C LEU A 11 25.86 19.85 -44.66
N THR A 12 25.73 18.92 -45.59
CA THR A 12 24.89 17.73 -45.46
C THR A 12 25.41 16.81 -44.34
N ILE A 13 26.75 16.64 -44.24
CA ILE A 13 27.39 15.85 -43.20
C ILE A 13 27.19 16.52 -41.85
N MET A 14 27.32 17.83 -41.71
CA MET A 14 27.05 18.56 -40.46
C MET A 14 25.59 18.46 -40.05
N VAL A 15 24.63 18.52 -40.97
CA VAL A 15 23.21 18.34 -40.68
C VAL A 15 22.92 16.92 -40.17
N ILE A 16 23.50 15.89 -40.82
CA ILE A 16 23.35 14.49 -40.38
C ILE A 16 23.91 14.29 -38.95
N TYR A 17 25.10 14.83 -38.67
CA TYR A 17 25.70 14.74 -37.34
C TYR A 17 24.85 15.49 -36.28
N SER A 18 24.32 16.66 -36.57
CA SER A 18 23.45 17.40 -35.67
C SER A 18 22.14 16.66 -35.40
N VAL A 19 21.55 16.01 -36.37
CA VAL A 19 20.33 15.18 -36.20
C VAL A 19 20.63 13.97 -35.33
N ILE A 20 21.77 13.28 -35.53
CA ILE A 20 22.19 12.12 -34.69
C ILE A 20 22.42 12.57 -33.25
N ILE A 21 23.07 13.71 -33.03
CA ILE A 21 23.30 14.24 -31.68
C ILE A 21 21.96 14.61 -31.00
N ILE A 22 21.07 15.29 -31.72
CA ILE A 22 19.77 15.71 -31.19
C ILE A 22 18.89 14.48 -30.87
N THR A 23 18.85 13.49 -31.78
CA THR A 23 18.10 12.26 -31.53
C THR A 23 18.73 11.44 -30.39
N GLY A 24 20.05 11.41 -30.27
CA GLY A 24 20.75 10.81 -29.15
C GLY A 24 20.45 11.50 -27.81
N LEU A 25 20.43 12.84 -27.79
CA LEU A 25 20.08 13.60 -26.58
C LEU A 25 18.59 13.45 -26.22
N LEU A 26 17.70 13.42 -27.19
CA LEU A 26 16.28 13.14 -26.95
C LEU A 26 16.05 11.70 -26.45
N TYR A 27 16.74 10.73 -27.04
CA TYR A 27 16.72 9.35 -26.59
C TYR A 27 17.29 9.20 -25.17
N TYR A 28 18.43 9.84 -24.86
CA TYR A 28 19.01 9.83 -23.53
C TYR A 28 18.15 10.56 -22.51
N GLY A 29 17.53 11.68 -22.88
CA GLY A 29 16.57 12.42 -22.05
C GLY A 29 15.28 11.63 -21.81
N TYR A 30 14.76 10.95 -22.84
CA TYR A 30 13.58 10.10 -22.73
C TYR A 30 13.87 8.83 -21.88
N PHE A 31 14.93 8.09 -22.18
CA PHE A 31 15.31 6.91 -21.42
C PHE A 31 15.88 7.25 -20.05
N GLY A 32 16.67 8.32 -19.90
CA GLY A 32 17.12 8.80 -18.60
C GLY A 32 15.96 9.15 -17.66
N ASN A 33 14.91 9.77 -18.18
CA ASN A 33 13.68 10.04 -17.44
C ASN A 33 12.85 8.78 -17.13
N VAL A 34 12.90 7.76 -18.01
CA VAL A 34 12.23 6.48 -17.78
C VAL A 34 12.98 5.65 -16.74
N TYR A 35 14.32 5.66 -16.77
CA TYR A 35 15.14 4.97 -15.77
C TYR A 35 15.21 5.69 -14.42
N SER A 36 15.12 7.02 -14.37
CA SER A 36 15.05 7.76 -13.10
C SER A 36 13.68 7.75 -12.43
N ARG A 37 12.62 7.29 -13.11
CA ARG A 37 11.30 7.01 -12.51
C ARG A 37 11.23 5.69 -11.73
N GLY A 38 12.29 4.90 -11.70
CA GLY A 38 12.28 3.50 -11.25
C GLY A 38 12.83 3.19 -9.87
N LEU A 39 13.20 4.15 -9.03
CA LEU A 39 13.76 3.86 -7.70
C LEU A 39 13.26 4.85 -6.63
N GLU A 40 11.97 4.81 -6.35
CA GLU A 40 11.47 5.43 -5.13
C GLU A 40 11.51 4.40 -4.01
N THR A 41 12.57 4.50 -3.21
CA THR A 41 12.80 3.68 -2.01
C THR A 41 11.83 4.05 -0.91
N ILE A 42 11.22 3.04 -0.26
CA ILE A 42 10.56 3.29 1.02
C ILE A 42 11.61 3.74 2.01
N LEU A 43 11.33 4.83 2.68
CA LEU A 43 12.17 5.35 3.74
C LEU A 43 11.30 5.67 4.96
N LEU A 44 11.11 4.68 5.85
CA LEU A 44 10.47 4.91 7.14
C LEU A 44 11.53 5.05 8.22
N LYS A 45 11.43 6.13 8.97
CA LYS A 45 12.39 6.48 10.02
C LYS A 45 11.65 7.14 11.18
N TRP A 46 12.36 7.41 12.24
CA TRP A 46 11.82 8.16 13.36
C TRP A 46 11.05 9.41 12.91
N GLY A 47 9.83 9.57 13.40
CA GLY A 47 8.90 10.63 13.00
C GLY A 47 7.99 10.30 11.81
N SER A 48 8.23 9.21 11.06
CA SER A 48 7.31 8.72 10.02
C SER A 48 5.97 8.32 10.63
N ARG A 49 4.88 8.52 9.89
CA ARG A 49 3.52 8.18 10.32
C ARG A 49 2.74 7.56 9.16
N GLY A 50 1.70 6.79 9.50
CA GLY A 50 0.75 6.23 8.53
C GLY A 50 0.89 4.73 8.32
N ASP A 51 0.22 4.25 7.26
CA ASP A 51 -0.09 2.85 7.03
C ASP A 51 1.13 1.95 6.95
N TYR A 52 2.21 2.38 6.32
CA TYR A 52 3.44 1.58 6.27
C TYR A 52 4.11 1.42 7.64
N VAL A 53 3.94 2.39 8.53
CA VAL A 53 4.44 2.26 9.90
C VAL A 53 3.64 1.22 10.67
N PHE A 54 2.31 1.19 10.51
CA PHE A 54 1.47 0.11 11.05
C PHE A 54 1.95 -1.26 10.58
N VAL A 55 2.19 -1.41 9.26
CA VAL A 55 2.68 -2.67 8.68
C VAL A 55 4.02 -3.08 9.29
N VAL A 56 4.96 -2.14 9.45
CA VAL A 56 6.26 -2.40 10.09
C VAL A 56 6.08 -2.84 11.53
N GLN A 57 5.28 -2.10 12.32
CA GLN A 57 5.01 -2.42 13.73
C GLN A 57 4.35 -3.79 13.88
N ASP A 58 3.34 -4.11 13.06
CA ASP A 58 2.67 -5.41 13.09
C ASP A 58 3.65 -6.55 12.79
N LYS A 59 4.42 -6.44 11.69
CA LYS A 59 5.41 -7.46 11.35
C LYS A 59 6.47 -7.64 12.42
N LEU A 60 7.01 -6.56 12.95
CA LEU A 60 7.99 -6.62 14.05
C LEU A 60 7.39 -7.25 15.32
N LYS A 61 6.12 -6.99 15.61
CA LYS A 61 5.41 -7.57 16.76
C LYS A 61 5.21 -9.07 16.58
N ARG A 62 4.77 -9.52 15.42
CA ARG A 62 4.63 -10.96 15.08
C ARG A 62 5.94 -11.72 15.16
N TRP A 63 7.05 -11.06 14.82
CA TRP A 63 8.38 -11.67 14.87
C TRP A 63 9.06 -11.51 16.24
N GLY A 64 8.36 -10.94 17.24
CA GLY A 64 8.84 -10.78 18.61
C GLY A 64 9.87 -9.67 18.83
N PHE A 65 10.02 -8.75 17.87
CA PHE A 65 10.95 -7.62 17.99
C PHE A 65 10.28 -6.35 18.57
N TYR A 66 8.94 -6.25 18.53
CA TYR A 66 8.19 -5.09 18.98
C TYR A 66 7.12 -5.48 19.99
N ASN A 67 7.09 -4.80 21.14
CA ASN A 67 6.11 -5.04 22.21
C ASN A 67 5.16 -3.86 22.44
N GLY A 68 5.38 -2.74 21.73
CA GLY A 68 4.57 -1.54 21.85
C GLY A 68 3.19 -1.65 21.20
N ASN A 69 2.47 -0.54 21.21
CA ASN A 69 1.20 -0.41 20.50
C ASN A 69 1.44 -0.22 19.01
N ILE A 70 0.60 -0.87 18.19
CA ILE A 70 0.58 -0.65 16.76
C ILE A 70 -0.25 0.62 16.51
N ASP A 71 0.40 1.78 16.46
CA ASP A 71 -0.22 3.11 16.43
C ASP A 71 0.07 3.89 15.14
N GLY A 72 0.88 3.31 14.25
CA GLY A 72 1.29 3.95 13.00
C GLY A 72 2.22 5.14 13.20
N ILE A 73 2.88 5.25 14.36
CA ILE A 73 3.84 6.30 14.66
C ILE A 73 5.22 5.68 14.83
N TYR A 74 6.15 6.04 13.96
CA TYR A 74 7.53 5.57 14.05
C TYR A 74 8.26 6.31 15.18
N GLY A 75 7.99 5.91 16.40
CA GLY A 75 8.61 6.43 17.62
C GLY A 75 9.91 5.70 17.98
N THR A 76 10.39 5.97 19.21
CA THR A 76 11.61 5.37 19.75
C THR A 76 11.50 3.85 19.83
N GLU A 77 10.40 3.31 20.33
CA GLU A 77 10.18 1.87 20.45
C GLU A 77 10.19 1.16 19.09
N THR A 78 9.54 1.76 18.09
CA THR A 78 9.54 1.23 16.70
C THR A 78 10.96 1.23 16.14
N ARG A 79 11.72 2.31 16.35
CA ARG A 79 13.11 2.41 15.89
C ARG A 79 14.00 1.36 16.53
N GLU A 80 13.89 1.16 17.84
CA GLU A 80 14.66 0.14 18.57
C GLU A 80 14.31 -1.27 18.08
N ALA A 81 13.05 -1.55 17.85
CA ALA A 81 12.59 -2.82 17.29
C ALA A 81 13.17 -3.07 15.89
N VAL A 82 13.18 -2.05 15.03
CA VAL A 82 13.81 -2.14 13.71
C VAL A 82 15.32 -2.40 13.83
N ILE A 83 16.02 -1.70 14.73
CA ILE A 83 17.47 -1.94 14.96
C ILE A 83 17.73 -3.38 15.42
N LYS A 84 16.92 -3.90 16.34
CA LYS A 84 17.03 -5.30 16.80
C LYS A 84 16.80 -6.28 15.64
N PHE A 85 15.77 -6.04 14.85
CA PHE A 85 15.45 -6.83 13.67
C PHE A 85 16.60 -6.82 12.66
N GLN A 86 17.11 -5.63 12.31
CA GLN A 86 18.22 -5.45 11.37
C GLN A 86 19.47 -6.20 11.81
N ARG A 87 19.86 -6.10 13.09
CA ARG A 87 20.98 -6.85 13.67
C ARG A 87 20.81 -8.36 13.53
N ASN A 88 19.61 -8.85 13.86
CA ASN A 88 19.30 -10.29 13.80
C ASN A 88 19.37 -10.84 12.36
N HIS A 89 19.09 -10.00 11.37
CA HIS A 89 19.08 -10.38 9.95
C HIS A 89 20.33 -9.96 9.17
N GLY A 90 21.39 -9.52 9.87
CA GLY A 90 22.65 -9.12 9.21
C GLY A 90 22.52 -7.86 8.35
N LEU A 91 21.52 -7.03 8.60
CA LEU A 91 21.30 -5.78 7.89
C LEU A 91 22.00 -4.61 8.59
N ARG A 92 22.16 -3.49 7.88
CA ARG A 92 22.63 -2.25 8.50
C ARG A 92 21.66 -1.80 9.59
N ALA A 93 22.12 -1.79 10.84
CA ALA A 93 21.29 -1.50 12.02
C ALA A 93 21.22 0.02 12.30
N ASP A 94 20.63 0.78 11.39
CA ASP A 94 20.48 2.24 11.47
C ASP A 94 19.09 2.67 12.00
N GLY A 95 18.18 1.72 12.12
CA GLY A 95 16.80 1.98 12.52
C GLY A 95 16.00 2.70 11.44
N ILE A 96 16.35 2.47 10.18
CA ILE A 96 15.64 2.99 9.00
C ILE A 96 15.11 1.80 8.20
N VAL A 97 13.82 1.80 7.90
CA VAL A 97 13.24 0.81 7.00
C VAL A 97 13.39 1.33 5.57
N GLY A 98 14.51 0.98 4.96
CA GLY A 98 14.73 1.10 3.51
C GLY A 98 14.37 -0.21 2.80
N ASP A 99 14.65 -0.30 1.50
CA ASP A 99 14.28 -1.43 0.65
C ASP A 99 14.75 -2.78 1.18
N GLU A 100 15.99 -2.86 1.66
CA GLU A 100 16.55 -4.11 2.20
C GLU A 100 15.80 -4.55 3.46
N THR A 101 15.53 -3.62 4.37
CA THR A 101 14.79 -3.89 5.60
C THR A 101 13.33 -4.23 5.30
N ALA A 102 12.70 -3.51 4.38
CA ALA A 102 11.34 -3.78 3.95
C ALA A 102 11.21 -5.16 3.30
N LYS A 103 12.15 -5.54 2.43
CA LYS A 103 12.22 -6.87 1.82
C LYS A 103 12.43 -7.96 2.88
N ALA A 104 13.32 -7.76 3.83
CA ALA A 104 13.57 -8.71 4.91
C ALA A 104 12.33 -8.86 5.82
N LEU A 105 11.57 -7.78 6.05
CA LEU A 105 10.27 -7.83 6.74
C LEU A 105 9.19 -8.51 5.89
N GLY A 106 9.47 -8.92 4.64
CA GLY A 106 8.46 -9.47 3.74
C GLY A 106 7.40 -8.45 3.35
N MET A 107 7.78 -7.18 3.24
CA MET A 107 6.90 -6.12 2.75
C MET A 107 7.01 -6.08 1.22
N ASN A 108 5.90 -6.41 0.53
CA ASN A 108 5.78 -6.15 -0.89
C ASN A 108 5.39 -4.69 -1.08
N VAL A 109 6.39 -3.84 -1.18
CA VAL A 109 6.13 -2.42 -1.35
C VAL A 109 6.26 -2.08 -2.82
N PRO A 110 5.26 -1.43 -3.42
CA PRO A 110 5.42 -0.86 -4.75
C PRO A 110 6.58 0.13 -4.71
N THR A 111 7.53 0.00 -5.61
CA THR A 111 8.72 0.85 -5.75
C THR A 111 8.39 2.29 -6.18
N SER A 112 7.25 2.84 -5.75
CA SER A 112 6.83 4.19 -6.11
C SER A 112 5.94 4.81 -5.04
N ALA A 113 6.53 5.18 -3.91
CA ALA A 113 5.89 6.07 -2.95
C ALA A 113 6.76 7.31 -2.73
N LYS A 114 6.63 8.25 -3.63
CA LYS A 114 7.17 9.61 -3.46
C LYS A 114 6.45 10.27 -2.30
N SER A 115 7.16 10.62 -1.24
CA SER A 115 6.70 11.55 -0.22
C SER A 115 6.46 12.92 -0.85
N SER A 116 5.33 13.08 -1.53
CA SER A 116 4.78 14.39 -1.85
C SER A 116 3.56 14.60 -0.96
N SER A 117 3.64 15.62 -0.13
CA SER A 117 2.56 16.10 0.72
C SER A 117 1.25 16.19 -0.08
N GLY A 118 0.29 15.32 0.25
CA GLY A 118 -1.09 15.32 -0.26
C GLY A 118 -1.48 14.18 -1.20
N GLY A 119 -0.60 13.71 -2.10
CA GLY A 119 -0.94 12.64 -3.05
C GLY A 119 -0.51 11.24 -2.58
N GLY A 120 0.60 11.14 -1.87
CA GLY A 120 1.14 9.87 -1.40
C GLY A 120 0.32 9.22 -0.28
N ALA A 121 -0.27 10.01 0.61
CA ALA A 121 -1.12 9.51 1.69
C ALA A 121 -2.34 8.76 1.13
N ARG A 122 -3.02 9.35 0.14
CA ARG A 122 -4.20 8.73 -0.49
C ARG A 122 -3.84 7.46 -1.27
N SER A 123 -2.69 7.41 -1.92
CA SER A 123 -2.20 6.22 -2.62
C SER A 123 -1.94 5.06 -1.64
N ASN A 124 -1.37 5.37 -0.47
CA ASN A 124 -1.12 4.39 0.59
C ASN A 124 -2.44 3.88 1.21
N GLU A 125 -3.40 4.77 1.45
CA GLU A 125 -4.73 4.41 1.94
C GLU A 125 -5.46 3.48 0.96
N VAL A 126 -5.42 3.79 -0.34
CA VAL A 126 -5.98 2.90 -1.38
C VAL A 126 -5.32 1.53 -1.32
N TYR A 127 -4.00 1.47 -1.24
CA TYR A 127 -3.26 0.21 -1.25
C TYR A 127 -3.57 -0.63 0.00
N THR A 128 -3.52 -0.04 1.19
CA THR A 128 -3.81 -0.74 2.46
C THR A 128 -5.25 -1.24 2.52
N LEU A 129 -6.20 -0.40 2.08
CA LEU A 129 -7.62 -0.77 2.01
C LEU A 129 -7.83 -1.90 0.99
N ALA A 130 -7.17 -1.83 -0.18
CA ALA A 130 -7.24 -2.85 -1.21
C ALA A 130 -6.65 -4.20 -0.75
N GLN A 131 -5.56 -4.19 0.00
CA GLN A 131 -4.99 -5.41 0.59
C GLN A 131 -5.99 -6.09 1.54
N CYS A 132 -6.62 -5.31 2.43
CA CYS A 132 -7.64 -5.84 3.34
C CYS A 132 -8.84 -6.40 2.57
N ILE A 133 -9.39 -5.65 1.60
CA ILE A 133 -10.49 -6.11 0.74
C ILE A 133 -10.11 -7.39 0.00
N HIS A 134 -8.89 -7.47 -0.54
CA HIS A 134 -8.41 -8.65 -1.24
C HIS A 134 -8.38 -9.89 -0.34
N GLY A 135 -7.85 -9.76 0.87
CA GLY A 135 -7.79 -10.84 1.84
C GLY A 135 -9.17 -11.31 2.30
N GLU A 136 -10.08 -10.37 2.57
CA GLU A 136 -11.39 -10.65 3.15
C GLU A 136 -12.48 -11.02 2.11
N ALA A 137 -12.41 -10.45 0.90
CA ALA A 137 -13.53 -10.45 -0.03
C ALA A 137 -13.17 -10.78 -1.49
N ARG A 138 -11.98 -11.29 -1.81
CA ARG A 138 -11.55 -11.60 -3.19
C ARG A 138 -12.48 -12.58 -3.93
N GLY A 139 -13.24 -13.39 -3.19
CA GLY A 139 -14.21 -14.33 -3.75
C GLY A 139 -15.65 -13.82 -3.80
N GLU A 140 -15.86 -12.56 -3.43
CA GLU A 140 -17.17 -11.90 -3.43
C GLU A 140 -17.41 -11.13 -4.74
N PRO A 141 -18.68 -10.89 -5.12
CA PRO A 141 -19.00 -9.99 -6.20
C PRO A 141 -18.37 -8.61 -5.97
N TYR A 142 -18.10 -7.86 -7.04
CA TYR A 142 -17.46 -6.53 -6.94
C TYR A 142 -18.14 -5.61 -5.91
N ILE A 143 -19.47 -5.53 -5.95
CA ILE A 143 -20.25 -4.73 -4.99
C ILE A 143 -20.03 -5.21 -3.54
N GLY A 144 -19.78 -6.49 -3.31
CA GLY A 144 -19.46 -7.04 -1.99
C GLY A 144 -18.05 -6.61 -1.53
N GLN A 145 -17.10 -6.55 -2.46
CA GLN A 145 -15.75 -6.04 -2.18
C GLN A 145 -15.81 -4.55 -1.81
N VAL A 146 -16.58 -3.74 -2.54
CA VAL A 146 -16.80 -2.32 -2.19
C VAL A 146 -17.48 -2.19 -0.84
N ALA A 147 -18.47 -3.05 -0.53
CA ALA A 147 -19.17 -3.03 0.75
C ALA A 147 -18.24 -3.31 1.95
N VAL A 148 -17.30 -4.25 1.81
CA VAL A 148 -16.26 -4.50 2.84
C VAL A 148 -15.38 -3.27 3.03
N GLY A 149 -14.94 -2.63 1.95
CA GLY A 149 -14.21 -1.36 2.02
C GLY A 149 -15.02 -0.25 2.70
N ALA A 150 -16.31 -0.15 2.36
CA ALA A 150 -17.20 0.84 2.96
C ALA A 150 -17.39 0.63 4.47
N VAL A 151 -17.45 -0.62 4.96
CA VAL A 151 -17.48 -0.90 6.41
C VAL A 151 -16.25 -0.33 7.10
N ILE A 152 -15.05 -0.50 6.52
CA ILE A 152 -13.81 0.08 7.07
C ILE A 152 -13.93 1.61 7.12
N MET A 153 -14.40 2.24 6.04
CA MET A 153 -14.63 3.69 5.99
C MET A 153 -15.69 4.17 6.99
N ASN A 154 -16.74 3.40 7.22
CA ASN A 154 -17.77 3.72 8.21
C ASN A 154 -17.21 3.61 9.64
N ARG A 155 -16.36 2.63 9.91
CA ARG A 155 -15.65 2.51 11.18
C ARG A 155 -14.78 3.72 11.47
N THR A 156 -14.02 4.24 10.50
CA THR A 156 -13.17 5.44 10.71
C THR A 156 -13.99 6.69 11.10
N ARG A 157 -15.27 6.73 10.77
CA ARG A 157 -16.20 7.84 11.11
C ARG A 157 -16.98 7.59 12.40
N SER A 158 -16.90 6.41 12.96
CA SER A 158 -17.61 6.02 14.18
C SER A 158 -16.71 6.23 15.41
N PRO A 159 -17.25 6.79 16.51
CA PRO A 159 -16.49 6.96 17.75
C PRO A 159 -16.12 5.65 18.43
N LEU A 160 -16.67 4.52 17.98
CA LEU A 160 -16.41 3.18 18.52
C LEU A 160 -15.09 2.57 17.99
N PHE A 161 -14.48 3.17 16.98
CA PHE A 161 -13.32 2.64 16.28
C PHE A 161 -12.22 3.69 16.11
N PRO A 162 -11.00 3.30 15.77
CA PRO A 162 -9.96 4.23 15.35
C PRO A 162 -10.40 5.07 14.15
N ASN A 163 -9.93 6.31 14.10
CA ASN A 163 -10.30 7.28 13.06
C ASN A 163 -9.43 7.21 11.80
N THR A 164 -8.63 6.16 11.64
CA THR A 164 -7.77 5.93 10.45
C THR A 164 -8.04 4.54 9.87
N ILE A 165 -7.88 4.39 8.55
CA ILE A 165 -8.05 3.11 7.83
C ILE A 165 -7.15 2.04 8.42
N ALA A 166 -5.86 2.34 8.56
CA ALA A 166 -4.90 1.41 9.13
C ALA A 166 -5.22 1.09 10.61
N GLY A 167 -5.62 2.10 11.40
CA GLY A 167 -6.06 1.89 12.78
C GLY A 167 -7.22 0.92 12.89
N VAL A 168 -8.20 1.00 11.99
CA VAL A 168 -9.34 0.07 11.94
C VAL A 168 -8.91 -1.32 11.49
N ILE A 169 -8.08 -1.41 10.44
CA ILE A 169 -7.67 -2.70 9.85
C ILE A 169 -6.78 -3.49 10.82
N PHE A 170 -5.84 -2.83 11.49
CA PHE A 170 -4.88 -3.49 12.36
C PHE A 170 -5.32 -3.64 13.83
N GLN A 171 -6.61 -3.38 14.14
CA GLN A 171 -7.15 -3.75 15.45
C GLN A 171 -7.05 -5.26 15.65
N PRO A 172 -6.58 -5.75 16.81
CA PRO A 172 -6.49 -7.18 17.09
C PRO A 172 -7.81 -7.91 16.86
N GLY A 173 -7.80 -8.94 16.01
CA GLY A 173 -8.96 -9.76 15.69
C GLY A 173 -10.07 -9.06 14.86
N ALA A 174 -9.79 -7.89 14.29
CA ALA A 174 -10.77 -7.16 13.48
C ALA A 174 -10.98 -7.77 12.09
N PHE A 175 -9.92 -8.32 11.51
CA PHE A 175 -9.92 -8.89 10.16
C PHE A 175 -9.08 -10.16 10.12
N SER A 176 -9.66 -11.26 9.63
CA SER A 176 -8.98 -12.56 9.53
C SER A 176 -7.78 -12.52 8.61
N ALA A 177 -7.86 -11.74 7.53
CA ALA A 177 -6.78 -11.58 6.57
C ALA A 177 -5.52 -10.93 7.17
N VAL A 178 -5.66 -10.14 8.25
CA VAL A 178 -4.53 -9.60 9.01
C VAL A 178 -3.91 -10.72 9.85
N ASP A 179 -4.74 -11.52 10.53
CA ASP A 179 -4.29 -12.55 11.46
C ASP A 179 -3.59 -13.74 10.74
N ASP A 180 -4.07 -14.12 9.57
CA ASP A 180 -3.49 -15.21 8.76
C ASP A 180 -2.44 -14.77 7.73
N GLY A 181 -2.19 -13.45 7.63
CA GLY A 181 -1.19 -12.87 6.74
C GLY A 181 -1.59 -12.72 5.28
N GLN A 182 -2.80 -13.11 4.89
CA GLN A 182 -3.28 -12.98 3.49
C GLN A 182 -3.35 -11.51 3.03
N MET A 183 -3.56 -10.59 3.96
CA MET A 183 -3.57 -9.16 3.68
C MET A 183 -2.25 -8.66 3.07
N PHE A 184 -1.11 -9.28 3.37
CA PHE A 184 0.20 -8.80 2.91
C PHE A 184 0.56 -9.24 1.50
N GLN A 185 -0.35 -9.88 0.79
CA GLN A 185 -0.19 -10.15 -0.64
C GLN A 185 -0.58 -8.92 -1.48
N PRO A 186 0.00 -8.75 -2.68
CA PRO A 186 -0.41 -7.70 -3.59
C PRO A 186 -1.91 -7.78 -3.87
N PRO A 187 -2.67 -6.68 -3.74
CA PRO A 187 -4.09 -6.70 -4.04
C PRO A 187 -4.30 -6.83 -5.55
N GLY A 188 -5.33 -7.56 -5.95
CA GLY A 188 -5.74 -7.62 -7.35
C GLY A 188 -6.42 -6.31 -7.81
N ASP A 189 -6.50 -6.11 -9.13
CA ASP A 189 -7.08 -4.90 -9.73
C ASP A 189 -8.51 -4.63 -9.26
N THR A 190 -9.32 -5.68 -9.11
CA THR A 190 -10.70 -5.57 -8.64
C THR A 190 -10.78 -5.02 -7.21
N ALA A 191 -9.92 -5.49 -6.30
CA ALA A 191 -9.85 -5.01 -4.93
C ALA A 191 -9.31 -3.57 -4.86
N THR A 192 -8.34 -3.23 -5.72
CA THR A 192 -7.81 -1.86 -5.83
C THR A 192 -8.89 -0.89 -6.28
N LYS A 193 -9.68 -1.25 -7.29
CA LYS A 193 -10.80 -0.43 -7.74
C LYS A 193 -11.90 -0.33 -6.67
N ALA A 194 -12.21 -1.43 -5.98
CA ALA A 194 -13.18 -1.42 -4.89
C ALA A 194 -12.75 -0.51 -3.73
N ALA A 195 -11.46 -0.48 -3.40
CA ALA A 195 -10.89 0.44 -2.41
C ALA A 195 -11.05 1.90 -2.83
N GLN A 196 -10.75 2.22 -4.09
CA GLN A 196 -10.95 3.58 -4.64
C GLN A 196 -12.40 4.02 -4.56
N ASP A 197 -13.34 3.14 -4.93
CA ASP A 197 -14.77 3.44 -4.91
C ASP A 197 -15.30 3.65 -3.47
N ALA A 198 -14.87 2.82 -2.52
CA ALA A 198 -15.20 2.99 -1.10
C ALA A 198 -14.62 4.30 -0.53
N LEU A 199 -13.37 4.64 -0.85
CA LEU A 199 -12.73 5.91 -0.47
C LEU A 199 -13.43 7.13 -1.09
N ASN A 200 -14.01 6.99 -2.29
CA ASN A 200 -14.80 8.01 -2.94
C ASN A 200 -16.24 8.13 -2.38
N GLY A 201 -16.57 7.29 -1.39
CA GLY A 201 -17.85 7.37 -0.66
C GLY A 201 -18.93 6.43 -1.17
N TRP A 202 -18.66 5.53 -2.12
CA TRP A 202 -19.63 4.53 -2.49
C TRP A 202 -19.77 3.49 -1.38
N ASP A 203 -20.95 3.48 -0.75
CA ASP A 203 -21.28 2.57 0.35
C ASP A 203 -22.50 1.70 0.02
N PRO A 204 -22.33 0.55 -0.59
CA PRO A 204 -23.39 -0.41 -0.83
C PRO A 204 -23.82 -1.16 0.44
N SER A 205 -23.08 -1.08 1.55
CA SER A 205 -23.42 -1.72 2.82
C SER A 205 -24.57 -1.02 3.57
N GLY A 206 -24.87 0.23 3.20
CA GLY A 206 -25.92 1.03 3.84
C GLY A 206 -25.54 1.56 5.23
N GLY A 207 -24.28 1.89 5.43
CA GLY A 207 -23.76 2.43 6.69
C GLY A 207 -23.42 1.33 7.71
N ALA A 208 -23.21 0.09 7.28
CA ALA A 208 -22.82 -0.98 8.19
C ALA A 208 -21.43 -0.72 8.78
N ILE A 209 -21.26 -1.11 10.05
CA ILE A 209 -19.97 -1.10 10.76
C ILE A 209 -19.50 -2.51 11.11
N TYR A 210 -20.31 -3.52 10.83
CA TYR A 210 -19.98 -4.92 10.97
C TYR A 210 -20.34 -5.69 9.70
N TYR A 211 -19.62 -6.77 9.43
CA TYR A 211 -20.03 -7.78 8.47
C TYR A 211 -19.53 -9.15 8.91
N TYR A 212 -20.16 -10.18 8.42
CA TYR A 212 -19.79 -11.55 8.69
C TYR A 212 -20.33 -12.50 7.62
N ASN A 213 -19.65 -13.62 7.46
CA ASN A 213 -20.17 -14.73 6.68
C ASN A 213 -20.83 -15.74 7.64
N PRO A 214 -22.15 -15.94 7.58
CA PRO A 214 -22.85 -16.83 8.53
C PRO A 214 -22.41 -18.29 8.43
N ALA A 215 -21.86 -18.72 7.30
CA ALA A 215 -21.34 -20.07 7.13
C ALA A 215 -19.95 -20.29 7.78
N LYS A 216 -19.25 -19.20 8.14
CA LYS A 216 -17.89 -19.26 8.67
C LYS A 216 -17.80 -18.79 10.13
N THR A 217 -18.65 -17.88 10.55
CA THR A 217 -18.55 -17.31 11.90
C THR A 217 -19.24 -18.18 12.95
N THR A 218 -18.59 -18.35 14.08
CA THR A 218 -19.12 -18.97 15.29
C THR A 218 -19.41 -17.96 16.41
N ASN A 219 -19.13 -16.69 16.16
CA ASN A 219 -19.29 -15.62 17.14
C ASN A 219 -20.75 -15.27 17.33
N LYS A 220 -21.33 -15.70 18.47
CA LYS A 220 -22.75 -15.48 18.81
C LYS A 220 -23.09 -14.01 18.95
N TRP A 221 -22.17 -13.16 19.38
CA TRP A 221 -22.42 -11.74 19.52
C TRP A 221 -22.72 -11.07 18.18
N ILE A 222 -22.02 -11.43 17.11
CA ILE A 222 -22.27 -10.81 15.79
C ILE A 222 -23.64 -11.18 15.24
N TRP A 223 -24.16 -12.37 15.59
CA TRP A 223 -25.49 -12.83 15.19
C TRP A 223 -26.62 -12.01 15.81
N SER A 224 -26.37 -11.33 16.94
CA SER A 224 -27.35 -10.45 17.59
C SER A 224 -27.40 -9.06 16.98
N ARG A 225 -26.52 -8.72 16.03
CA ARG A 225 -26.50 -7.41 15.39
C ARG A 225 -27.57 -7.30 14.32
N PRO A 226 -28.27 -6.15 14.23
CA PRO A 226 -29.29 -5.93 13.19
C PRO A 226 -28.65 -5.99 11.80
N VAL A 227 -29.01 -6.99 11.00
CA VAL A 227 -28.59 -7.10 9.61
C VAL A 227 -29.38 -6.10 8.79
N ILE A 228 -28.68 -5.24 8.06
CA ILE A 228 -29.26 -4.19 7.22
C ILE A 228 -29.11 -4.49 5.74
N LYS A 229 -28.15 -5.33 5.36
CA LYS A 229 -27.91 -5.70 3.97
C LYS A 229 -27.29 -7.09 3.87
N VAL A 230 -27.58 -7.80 2.78
CA VAL A 230 -26.91 -9.05 2.40
C VAL A 230 -26.35 -8.85 1.00
N ILE A 231 -25.07 -9.07 0.82
CA ILE A 231 -24.39 -8.97 -0.47
C ILE A 231 -23.42 -10.16 -0.59
N GLY A 232 -23.61 -10.98 -1.62
CA GLY A 232 -22.85 -12.21 -1.78
C GLY A 232 -23.04 -13.13 -0.57
N LYS A 233 -21.94 -13.55 0.03
CA LYS A 233 -21.93 -14.41 1.23
C LYS A 233 -21.86 -13.62 2.54
N HIS A 234 -21.83 -12.29 2.48
CA HIS A 234 -21.66 -11.43 3.65
C HIS A 234 -22.99 -10.78 4.08
N TYR A 235 -23.21 -10.81 5.38
CA TYR A 235 -24.27 -10.11 6.08
C TYR A 235 -23.67 -8.85 6.70
N PHE A 236 -24.21 -7.68 6.33
CA PHE A 236 -23.78 -6.37 6.80
C PHE A 236 -24.72 -5.89 7.89
N ALA A 237 -24.17 -5.43 9.02
CA ALA A 237 -24.92 -5.14 10.24
C ALA A 237 -24.46 -3.86 10.94
N LYS A 238 -25.30 -3.38 11.88
CA LYS A 238 -25.03 -2.23 12.77
C LYS A 238 -24.83 -2.65 14.21
#